data_62c8e590e7c65c01b95310161c645925
#
_entry.id   62c8e590e7c65c01b95310161c645925
#
_cell.length_a   1.000
_cell.length_b   1.000
_cell.length_c   1.000
_cell.angle_alpha   90.00
_cell.angle_beta   90.00
_cell.angle_gamma   90.00
#
_symmetry.space_group_name_H-M   'P 1'
#
loop_
_entity.id
_entity.type
_entity.pdbx_description
1 polymer ?
#
loop_
_entity_poly.entity_id
_entity_poly.type
_entity_poly.pdbx_seq_one_letter_code
_entity_poly.pdbx_strand_id
1 'polypeptide(L)'
;MRTTNVKWPALTMAFAWLSLTQLAYADDTLTARSKALVRDFYTTVLINRDVDAAPRFLRTDYIQHNPNVPTGLNGFMDAFRARFSQKLPSDYKRELLNVIGENDMVVVYVRQTWTGRDEKHHQALGFDMFRTQDGKIAEHWDADD
;
A
#
# COMPACT_ATOMS: atom_id res chain seq x y z
N MET A 1 23.73 -44.29 -47.72
CA MET A 1 23.16 -43.65 -46.47
C MET A 1 23.63 -42.23 -46.45
N ARG A 2 22.72 -41.25 -46.71
CA ARG A 2 23.01 -39.81 -46.59
C ARG A 2 22.39 -39.31 -45.27
N THR A 3 23.23 -38.91 -44.31
CA THR A 3 22.79 -38.28 -43.05
C THR A 3 22.54 -36.78 -43.32
N THR A 4 21.32 -36.34 -43.27
CA THR A 4 20.94 -34.92 -43.35
C THR A 4 21.10 -34.27 -41.96
N ASN A 5 22.12 -33.41 -41.80
CA ASN A 5 22.30 -32.57 -40.65
C ASN A 5 21.23 -31.44 -40.67
N VAL A 6 20.21 -31.54 -39.84
CA VAL A 6 19.26 -30.45 -39.59
C VAL A 6 19.92 -29.46 -38.65
N LYS A 7 20.32 -28.29 -39.18
CA LYS A 7 20.76 -27.16 -38.36
C LYS A 7 19.52 -26.44 -37.87
N TRP A 8 19.26 -26.51 -36.59
CA TRP A 8 18.24 -25.68 -35.93
C TRP A 8 18.75 -24.25 -35.83
N PRO A 9 17.96 -23.22 -36.18
CA PRO A 9 18.41 -21.84 -36.09
C PRO A 9 18.47 -21.41 -34.60
N ALA A 10 19.63 -20.93 -34.20
CA ALA A 10 19.88 -20.39 -32.83
C ALA A 10 19.09 -19.12 -32.49
N LEU A 11 18.19 -18.65 -33.37
CA LEU A 11 17.43 -17.40 -33.20
C LEU A 11 16.23 -17.52 -32.28
N THR A 12 15.71 -18.71 -32.00
CA THR A 12 14.47 -18.89 -31.21
C THR A 12 14.68 -18.81 -29.71
N MET A 13 15.91 -18.99 -29.20
CA MET A 13 16.16 -18.87 -27.75
C MET A 13 16.37 -17.43 -27.25
N ALA A 14 16.84 -16.52 -28.10
CA ALA A 14 17.10 -15.14 -27.70
C ALA A 14 15.82 -14.34 -27.38
N PHE A 15 14.71 -14.60 -28.07
CA PHE A 15 13.43 -13.93 -27.87
C PHE A 15 12.74 -14.34 -26.56
N ALA A 16 12.90 -15.59 -26.13
CA ALA A 16 12.30 -16.07 -24.87
C ALA A 16 12.97 -15.45 -23.62
N TRP A 17 14.27 -15.23 -23.67
CA TRP A 17 15.01 -14.59 -22.56
C TRP A 17 14.71 -13.09 -22.43
N LEU A 18 14.53 -12.36 -23.55
CA LEU A 18 14.15 -10.94 -23.51
C LEU A 18 12.76 -10.73 -22.90
N SER A 19 11.80 -11.61 -23.19
CA SER A 19 10.43 -11.48 -22.66
C SER A 19 10.35 -11.75 -21.17
N LEU A 20 11.12 -12.70 -20.63
CA LEU A 20 11.17 -13.01 -19.20
C LEU A 20 11.82 -11.89 -18.39
N THR A 21 12.87 -11.27 -18.87
CA THR A 21 13.52 -10.14 -18.19
C THR A 21 12.66 -8.88 -18.20
N GLN A 22 11.88 -8.64 -19.25
CA GLN A 22 10.96 -7.51 -19.31
C GLN A 22 9.77 -7.67 -18.35
N LEU A 23 9.23 -8.88 -18.17
CA LEU A 23 8.18 -9.17 -17.21
C LEU A 23 8.67 -8.97 -15.77
N ALA A 24 9.83 -9.53 -15.41
CA ALA A 24 10.40 -9.35 -14.09
C ALA A 24 10.69 -7.86 -13.74
N TYR A 25 11.20 -7.10 -14.71
CA TYR A 25 11.45 -5.67 -14.54
C TYR A 25 10.14 -4.86 -14.40
N ALA A 26 9.08 -5.24 -15.10
CA ALA A 26 7.77 -4.61 -15.00
C ALA A 26 7.14 -4.84 -13.61
N ASP A 27 7.25 -6.05 -13.06
CA ASP A 27 6.76 -6.41 -11.73
C ASP A 27 7.51 -5.65 -10.64
N ASP A 28 8.83 -5.53 -10.75
CA ASP A 28 9.65 -4.74 -9.81
C ASP A 28 9.27 -3.25 -9.84
N THR A 29 8.97 -2.70 -11.02
CA THR A 29 8.54 -1.29 -11.14
C THR A 29 7.13 -1.06 -10.61
N LEU A 30 6.20 -1.99 -10.78
CA LEU A 30 4.86 -1.92 -10.22
C LEU A 30 4.93 -1.96 -8.70
N THR A 31 5.64 -2.94 -8.13
CA THR A 31 5.88 -3.05 -6.70
C THR A 31 6.46 -1.77 -6.11
N ALA A 32 7.49 -1.20 -6.74
CA ALA A 32 8.12 0.03 -6.28
C ALA A 32 7.14 1.22 -6.27
N ARG A 33 6.32 1.38 -7.33
CA ARG A 33 5.29 2.42 -7.44
C ARG A 33 4.19 2.25 -6.40
N SER A 34 3.69 1.03 -6.21
CA SER A 34 2.67 0.70 -5.22
C SER A 34 3.15 1.04 -3.80
N LYS A 35 4.38 0.66 -3.46
CA LYS A 35 5.00 0.98 -2.16
C LYS A 35 5.18 2.49 -1.96
N ALA A 36 5.61 3.22 -2.99
CA ALA A 36 5.76 4.68 -2.92
C ALA A 36 4.41 5.35 -2.69
N LEU A 37 3.39 5.01 -3.49
CA LEU A 37 2.04 5.53 -3.36
C LEU A 37 1.46 5.33 -1.95
N VAL A 38 1.56 4.10 -1.42
CA VAL A 38 1.03 3.78 -0.09
C VAL A 38 1.82 4.49 1.01
N ARG A 39 3.13 4.60 0.89
CA ARG A 39 3.98 5.36 1.83
C ARG A 39 3.59 6.83 1.87
N ASP A 40 3.41 7.45 0.72
CA ASP A 40 3.05 8.87 0.59
C ASP A 40 1.63 9.11 1.13
N PHE A 41 0.67 8.24 0.82
CA PHE A 41 -0.66 8.26 1.41
C PHE A 41 -0.60 8.17 2.93
N TYR A 42 0.10 7.17 3.45
CA TYR A 42 0.18 6.92 4.88
C TYR A 42 0.79 8.11 5.63
N THR A 43 1.88 8.66 5.10
CA THR A 43 2.55 9.82 5.66
C THR A 43 1.68 11.06 5.61
N THR A 44 1.10 11.37 4.44
CA THR A 44 0.35 12.61 4.23
C THR A 44 -1.00 12.57 4.94
N VAL A 45 -1.77 11.50 4.70
CA VAL A 45 -3.17 11.46 5.16
C VAL A 45 -3.28 10.95 6.58
N LEU A 46 -2.55 9.88 6.96
CA LEU A 46 -2.77 9.22 8.24
C LEU A 46 -1.83 9.74 9.34
N ILE A 47 -0.56 10.01 9.05
CA ILE A 47 0.39 10.54 10.03
C ILE A 47 0.23 12.06 10.19
N ASN A 48 0.29 12.81 9.09
CA ASN A 48 0.13 14.27 9.11
C ASN A 48 -1.32 14.73 9.24
N ARG A 49 -2.28 13.79 9.19
CA ARG A 49 -3.73 14.00 9.34
C ARG A 49 -4.32 14.95 8.29
N ASP A 50 -3.73 15.02 7.10
CA ASP A 50 -4.24 15.80 5.97
C ASP A 50 -5.26 14.98 5.17
N VAL A 51 -6.50 14.91 5.68
CA VAL A 51 -7.56 14.13 5.03
C VAL A 51 -7.99 14.73 3.70
N ASP A 52 -7.80 16.03 3.49
CA ASP A 52 -8.18 16.70 2.25
C ASP A 52 -7.24 16.34 1.09
N ALA A 53 -6.07 15.79 1.39
CA ALA A 53 -5.18 15.20 0.39
C ALA A 53 -5.62 13.79 -0.10
N ALA A 54 -6.57 13.13 0.58
CA ALA A 54 -6.98 11.75 0.25
C ALA A 54 -7.38 11.54 -1.23
N PRO A 55 -8.07 12.48 -1.94
CA PRO A 55 -8.39 12.32 -3.35
C PRO A 55 -7.18 12.18 -4.28
N ARG A 56 -5.99 12.54 -3.84
CA ARG A 56 -4.75 12.35 -4.61
C ARG A 56 -4.31 10.88 -4.63
N PHE A 57 -4.69 10.12 -3.62
CA PHE A 57 -4.20 8.77 -3.36
C PHE A 57 -5.28 7.70 -3.54
N LEU A 58 -6.52 7.96 -3.11
CA LEU A 58 -7.61 6.99 -3.16
C LEU A 58 -8.41 7.11 -4.45
N ARG A 59 -8.93 5.97 -4.91
CA ARG A 59 -9.95 5.94 -5.98
C ARG A 59 -11.28 6.48 -5.42
N THR A 60 -12.14 6.98 -6.29
CA THR A 60 -13.52 7.39 -5.89
C THR A 60 -14.37 6.21 -5.44
N ASP A 61 -14.15 5.05 -6.07
CA ASP A 61 -14.78 3.76 -5.80
C ASP A 61 -13.96 2.87 -4.84
N TYR A 62 -13.12 3.49 -4.00
CA TYR A 62 -12.30 2.82 -2.99
C TYR A 62 -13.12 1.87 -2.12
N ILE A 63 -12.64 0.65 -1.95
CA ILE A 63 -13.29 -0.37 -1.13
C ILE A 63 -12.59 -0.47 0.22
N GLN A 64 -13.36 -0.28 1.28
CA GLN A 64 -12.92 -0.44 2.65
C GLN A 64 -13.45 -1.73 3.23
N HIS A 65 -12.56 -2.58 3.74
CA HIS A 65 -12.94 -3.86 4.36
C HIS A 65 -13.04 -3.79 5.89
N ASN A 66 -12.59 -2.70 6.52
CA ASN A 66 -12.84 -2.45 7.94
C ASN A 66 -14.31 -2.04 8.14
N PRO A 67 -15.09 -2.77 8.98
CA PRO A 67 -16.52 -2.49 9.19
C PRO A 67 -16.79 -1.14 9.87
N ASN A 68 -15.77 -0.55 10.51
CA ASN A 68 -15.90 0.72 11.23
C ASN A 68 -15.63 1.96 10.35
N VAL A 69 -15.30 1.76 9.06
CA VAL A 69 -15.05 2.85 8.10
C VAL A 69 -15.89 2.62 6.85
N PRO A 70 -16.75 3.57 6.46
CA PRO A 70 -17.56 3.44 5.26
C PRO A 70 -16.70 3.32 3.99
N THR A 71 -17.17 2.53 3.03
CA THR A 71 -16.53 2.38 1.71
C THR A 71 -16.68 3.64 0.86
N GLY A 72 -15.82 3.79 -0.15
CA GLY A 72 -15.76 4.95 -1.03
C GLY A 72 -14.93 6.11 -0.47
N LEU A 73 -14.41 6.94 -1.39
CA LEU A 73 -13.57 8.08 -1.03
C LEU A 73 -14.26 9.03 -0.03
N ASN A 74 -15.52 9.37 -0.28
CA ASN A 74 -16.26 10.27 0.60
C ASN A 74 -16.47 9.64 1.99
N GLY A 75 -16.82 8.36 2.04
CA GLY A 75 -16.98 7.62 3.29
C GLY A 75 -15.71 7.63 4.13
N PHE A 76 -14.57 7.37 3.47
CA PHE A 76 -13.26 7.48 4.10
C PHE A 76 -13.00 8.89 4.66
N MET A 77 -13.18 9.92 3.81
CA MET A 77 -12.89 11.31 4.21
C MET A 77 -13.74 11.77 5.39
N ASP A 78 -15.03 11.46 5.39
CA ASP A 78 -15.94 11.84 6.47
C ASP A 78 -15.58 11.13 7.79
N ALA A 79 -15.29 9.83 7.72
CA ALA A 79 -14.88 9.06 8.90
C ALA A 79 -13.56 9.60 9.49
N PHE A 80 -12.58 9.90 8.62
CA PHE A 80 -11.28 10.38 9.09
C PHE A 80 -11.29 11.85 9.52
N ARG A 81 -12.13 12.72 8.95
CA ARG A 81 -12.37 14.07 9.49
C ARG A 81 -12.92 14.00 10.91
N ALA A 82 -13.92 13.13 11.15
CA ALA A 82 -14.49 12.93 12.49
C ALA A 82 -13.43 12.36 13.44
N ARG A 83 -12.63 11.36 13.03
CA ARG A 83 -11.56 10.78 13.84
C ARG A 83 -10.46 11.81 14.15
N PHE A 84 -10.07 12.61 13.18
CA PHE A 84 -9.00 13.59 13.32
C PHE A 84 -9.42 14.88 14.06
N SER A 85 -10.71 15.15 14.20
CA SER A 85 -11.20 16.22 15.08
C SER A 85 -11.01 15.92 16.57
N GLN A 86 -10.81 14.64 16.92
CA GLN A 86 -10.58 14.23 18.30
C GLN A 86 -9.18 14.65 18.77
N LYS A 87 -9.11 15.14 20.00
CA LYS A 87 -7.85 15.52 20.64
C LYS A 87 -7.06 14.27 21.01
N LEU A 88 -5.85 14.18 20.53
CA LEU A 88 -4.90 13.15 20.92
C LEU A 88 -4.06 13.59 22.12
N PRO A 89 -3.45 12.66 22.87
CA PRO A 89 -2.38 12.96 23.83
C PRO A 89 -1.28 13.80 23.17
N SER A 90 -0.69 14.72 23.92
CA SER A 90 0.33 15.66 23.39
C SER A 90 1.59 14.97 22.87
N ASP A 91 1.86 13.77 23.37
CA ASP A 91 3.01 12.93 22.99
C ASP A 91 2.64 11.80 22.03
N TYR A 92 1.41 11.79 21.51
CA TYR A 92 0.99 10.78 20.55
C TYR A 92 1.86 10.82 19.30
N LYS A 93 2.35 9.65 18.92
CA LYS A 93 3.09 9.44 17.68
C LYS A 93 2.51 8.26 16.91
N ARG A 94 2.47 8.39 15.59
CA ARG A 94 2.26 7.29 14.65
C ARG A 94 3.47 7.22 13.72
N GLU A 95 4.09 6.05 13.64
CA GLU A 95 5.32 5.82 12.88
C GLU A 95 5.10 4.68 11.89
N LEU A 96 5.48 4.91 10.64
CA LEU A 96 5.54 3.90 9.61
C LEU A 96 6.89 3.18 9.71
N LEU A 97 6.88 1.97 10.27
CA LEU A 97 8.10 1.20 10.55
C LEU A 97 8.61 0.46 9.30
N ASN A 98 7.71 -0.10 8.50
CA ASN A 98 8.09 -0.83 7.29
C ASN A 98 6.98 -0.79 6.24
N VAL A 99 7.38 -0.94 4.96
CA VAL A 99 6.49 -1.06 3.80
C VAL A 99 6.97 -2.23 2.96
N ILE A 100 6.18 -3.29 2.91
CA ILE A 100 6.43 -4.51 2.16
C ILE A 100 5.43 -4.55 1.00
N GLY A 101 5.85 -4.97 -0.19
CA GLY A 101 4.95 -5.02 -1.34
C GLY A 101 5.33 -6.11 -2.32
N GLU A 102 4.31 -6.60 -3.02
CA GLU A 102 4.41 -7.50 -4.15
C GLU A 102 3.36 -7.09 -5.19
N ASN A 103 3.81 -6.72 -6.39
CA ASN A 103 2.96 -6.21 -7.47
C ASN A 103 2.12 -4.99 -7.01
N ASP A 104 0.81 -5.14 -7.00
CA ASP A 104 -0.16 -4.13 -6.61
C ASP A 104 -0.57 -4.21 -5.12
N MET A 105 -0.07 -5.22 -4.39
CA MET A 105 -0.35 -5.41 -2.97
C MET A 105 0.76 -4.83 -2.10
N VAL A 106 0.37 -4.08 -1.06
CA VAL A 106 1.31 -3.44 -0.13
C VAL A 106 0.82 -3.61 1.29
N VAL A 107 1.71 -4.07 2.17
CA VAL A 107 1.49 -4.12 3.62
C VAL A 107 2.36 -3.08 4.30
N VAL A 108 1.78 -2.31 5.21
CA VAL A 108 2.50 -1.40 6.09
C VAL A 108 2.50 -1.95 7.51
N TYR A 109 3.64 -1.80 8.19
CA TYR A 109 3.78 -2.07 9.60
C TYR A 109 3.95 -0.77 10.35
N VAL A 110 3.09 -0.52 11.33
CA VAL A 110 3.02 0.76 12.02
C VAL A 110 3.10 0.59 13.53
N ARG A 111 3.58 1.64 14.19
CA ARG A 111 3.60 1.79 15.64
C ARG A 111 2.89 3.07 16.03
N GLN A 112 2.06 2.98 17.05
CA GLN A 112 1.48 4.13 17.74
C GLN A 112 1.96 4.11 19.17
N THR A 113 2.32 5.28 19.71
CA THR A 113 2.74 5.43 21.11
C THR A 113 2.07 6.67 21.72
N TRP A 114 1.72 6.62 22.98
CA TRP A 114 1.13 7.73 23.72
C TRP A 114 1.22 7.50 25.22
N THR A 115 1.08 8.55 26.00
CA THR A 115 0.82 8.45 27.45
C THR A 115 -0.68 8.46 27.69
N GLY A 116 -1.18 7.42 28.36
CA GLY A 116 -2.59 7.28 28.71
C GLY A 116 -3.02 8.18 29.88
N ARG A 117 -4.32 8.18 30.18
CA ARG A 117 -4.87 8.89 31.35
C ARG A 117 -4.42 8.28 32.67
N ASP A 118 -3.89 7.07 32.64
CA ASP A 118 -3.28 6.34 33.76
C ASP A 118 -1.80 6.72 33.97
N GLU A 119 -1.31 7.75 33.25
CA GLU A 119 0.08 8.24 33.28
C GLU A 119 1.12 7.20 32.82
N LYS A 120 0.67 6.10 32.17
CA LYS A 120 1.56 5.08 31.63
C LYS A 120 1.79 5.27 30.14
N HIS A 121 2.98 4.87 29.71
CA HIS A 121 3.28 4.76 28.27
C HIS A 121 2.60 3.54 27.67
N HIS A 122 1.86 3.78 26.60
CA HIS A 122 1.19 2.76 25.80
C HIS A 122 1.83 2.66 24.42
N GLN A 123 1.75 1.47 23.84
CA GLN A 123 2.14 1.19 22.47
C GLN A 123 1.11 0.26 21.83
N ALA A 124 0.74 0.58 20.60
CA ALA A 124 0.01 -0.32 19.72
C ALA A 124 0.81 -0.56 18.43
N LEU A 125 0.77 -1.79 17.96
CA LEU A 125 1.33 -2.19 16.68
C LEU A 125 0.18 -2.60 15.77
N GLY A 126 0.28 -2.27 14.49
CA GLY A 126 -0.76 -2.56 13.51
C GLY A 126 -0.19 -2.90 12.15
N PHE A 127 -1.01 -3.57 11.36
CA PHE A 127 -0.77 -3.85 9.96
C PHE A 127 -1.96 -3.41 9.15
N ASP A 128 -1.70 -2.64 8.10
CA ASP A 128 -2.70 -2.29 7.09
C ASP A 128 -2.24 -2.89 5.76
N MET A 129 -3.16 -3.45 5.00
CA MET A 129 -2.91 -3.97 3.66
C MET A 129 -3.69 -3.16 2.63
N PHE A 130 -3.04 -2.84 1.53
CA PHE A 130 -3.60 -2.04 0.45
C PHE A 130 -3.43 -2.75 -0.88
N ARG A 131 -4.42 -2.61 -1.76
CA ARG A 131 -4.30 -2.90 -3.19
C ARG A 131 -4.30 -1.59 -3.98
N THR A 132 -3.37 -1.48 -4.90
CA THR A 132 -3.28 -0.32 -5.80
C THR A 132 -3.81 -0.67 -7.19
N GLN A 133 -4.37 0.31 -7.88
CA GLN A 133 -4.85 0.17 -9.24
C GLN A 133 -4.82 1.53 -9.94
N ASP A 134 -4.31 1.61 -11.16
CA ASP A 134 -4.25 2.84 -11.96
C ASP A 134 -3.60 4.02 -11.24
N GLY A 135 -2.54 3.75 -10.45
CA GLY A 135 -1.81 4.75 -9.69
C GLY A 135 -2.58 5.31 -8.48
N LYS A 136 -3.61 4.61 -8.02
CA LYS A 136 -4.41 4.94 -6.84
C LYS A 136 -4.57 3.71 -5.93
N ILE A 137 -4.86 3.94 -4.66
CA ILE A 137 -5.29 2.90 -3.73
C ILE A 137 -6.74 2.56 -4.03
N ALA A 138 -7.00 1.28 -4.31
CA ALA A 138 -8.30 0.75 -4.67
C ALA A 138 -9.00 0.06 -3.51
N GLU A 139 -8.25 -0.61 -2.62
CA GLU A 139 -8.79 -1.37 -1.49
C GLU A 139 -7.89 -1.30 -0.27
N HIS A 140 -8.49 -1.48 0.90
CA HIS A 140 -7.80 -1.52 2.19
C HIS A 140 -8.39 -2.57 3.12
N TRP A 141 -7.52 -3.30 3.79
CA TRP A 141 -7.81 -4.23 4.88
C TRP A 141 -6.94 -3.85 6.07
N ASP A 142 -7.48 -3.97 7.26
CA ASP A 142 -6.77 -3.96 8.53
C ASP A 142 -7.34 -5.05 9.44
N ALA A 143 -6.60 -5.43 10.45
CA ALA A 143 -7.08 -6.29 11.51
C ALA A 143 -7.44 -5.37 12.70
N ASP A 144 -8.71 -5.05 12.84
CA ASP A 144 -9.27 -4.51 14.08
C ASP A 144 -9.80 -5.70 14.90
N ASP A 145 -9.14 -5.98 16.00
CA ASP A 145 -9.64 -6.87 17.04
C ASP A 145 -10.66 -6.15 17.93
#